data_42631d52325c5a4df81fb946fe335fc4
#
_entry.id   42631d52325c5a4df81fb946fe335fc4
#
_cell.length_a   1.000
_cell.length_b   1.000
_cell.length_c   1.000
_cell.angle_alpha   90.00
_cell.angle_beta   90.00
_cell.angle_gamma   90.00
#
_symmetry.space_group_name_H-M   'P 1'
#
loop_
_entity.id
_entity.type
_entity.pdbx_description
1 polymer ?
#
loop_
_entity_poly.entity_id
_entity_poly.type
_entity_poly.pdbx_seq_one_letter_code
_entity_poly.pdbx_strand_id
1 'polypeptide(L)'
;IGVVGSPSSTSELALDVLASAVDKKLVGEFGLFRFRQDGKNHYALGQITEVKLRNVWHEDPTMRSLIRQRGRVDAVSERQDTHQGEMAVSAVFARDGSNYRPSILGTVPATGTPICLVDDRVLDTLLAPYRDQLFYLGRVYGSTPRLPLWFKHFGHGPDGAGEAYHLGIFGKTGSGKSVLAKMILLAYA
;
A
#
# COMPACT_ATOMS: atom_id res chain seq x y z
N ILE A 1 6.81 9.76 4.13
CA ILE A 1 7.42 8.63 4.82
C ILE A 1 8.69 8.14 4.13
N GLY A 2 8.77 8.31 2.83
CA GLY A 2 9.86 7.84 2.02
C GLY A 2 9.73 8.29 0.58
N VAL A 3 10.54 7.70 -0.26
CA VAL A 3 10.55 7.93 -1.70
C VAL A 3 10.63 6.59 -2.44
N VAL A 4 10.23 6.59 -3.69
CA VAL A 4 10.42 5.43 -4.59
C VAL A 4 11.90 5.16 -4.74
N GLY A 5 12.31 3.96 -4.39
CA GLY A 5 13.67 3.46 -4.48
C GLY A 5 13.92 2.63 -5.76
N SER A 6 15.04 1.91 -5.76
CA SER A 6 15.43 1.05 -6.87
C SER A 6 15.98 -0.29 -6.33
N PRO A 7 15.67 -1.41 -7.00
CA PRO A 7 14.83 -1.55 -8.20
C PRO A 7 13.33 -1.46 -7.88
N SER A 8 12.56 -0.95 -8.82
CA SER A 8 11.09 -0.88 -8.75
C SER A 8 10.47 -1.39 -10.05
N SER A 9 9.25 -1.94 -9.96
CA SER A 9 8.45 -2.42 -11.09
C SER A 9 7.05 -1.82 -11.05
N THR A 10 6.20 -2.14 -12.03
CA THR A 10 4.80 -1.67 -12.06
C THR A 10 3.90 -2.39 -11.04
N SER A 11 4.31 -3.51 -10.50
CA SER A 11 3.56 -4.27 -9.49
C SER A 11 4.08 -4.06 -8.07
N GLU A 12 5.38 -3.83 -7.93
CA GLU A 12 6.06 -3.73 -6.66
C GLU A 12 7.11 -2.62 -6.70
N LEU A 13 7.02 -1.70 -5.78
CA LEU A 13 7.93 -0.57 -5.67
C LEU A 13 8.83 -0.72 -4.44
N ALA A 14 10.10 -0.46 -4.63
CA ALA A 14 11.01 -0.23 -3.53
C ALA A 14 10.68 1.11 -2.86
N LEU A 15 10.67 1.14 -1.54
CA LEU A 15 10.46 2.31 -0.71
C LEU A 15 11.74 2.60 0.07
N ASP A 16 12.41 3.69 -0.23
CA ASP A 16 13.49 4.18 0.62
C ASP A 16 12.89 5.02 1.75
N VAL A 17 12.92 4.48 2.97
CA VAL A 17 12.31 5.10 4.15
C VAL A 17 13.16 6.25 4.64
N LEU A 18 12.55 7.42 4.83
CA LEU A 18 13.26 8.60 5.37
C LEU A 18 13.61 8.39 6.85
N ALA A 19 14.73 8.97 7.30
CA ALA A 19 15.16 8.92 8.69
C ALA A 19 14.07 9.37 9.69
N SER A 20 13.23 10.31 9.31
CA SER A 20 12.09 10.79 10.12
C SER A 20 10.91 9.80 10.23
N ALA A 21 10.99 8.68 9.53
CA ALA A 21 9.93 7.67 9.48
C ALA A 21 10.39 6.27 9.92
N VAL A 22 11.65 6.08 10.28
CA VAL A 22 12.18 4.75 10.66
C VAL A 22 11.52 4.18 11.91
N ASP A 23 11.09 5.03 12.84
CA ASP A 23 10.41 4.61 14.07
C ASP A 23 8.90 4.42 13.90
N LYS A 24 8.37 4.68 12.70
CA LYS A 24 6.94 4.52 12.44
C LYS A 24 6.63 3.07 12.08
N LYS A 25 5.46 2.61 12.53
CA LYS A 25 4.88 1.37 12.03
C LYS A 25 4.43 1.60 10.59
N LEU A 26 5.14 1.02 9.63
CA LEU A 26 4.86 1.18 8.20
C LEU A 26 4.21 -0.05 7.58
N VAL A 27 4.61 -1.26 8.00
CA VAL A 27 4.07 -2.51 7.43
C VAL A 27 2.57 -2.60 7.67
N GLY A 28 1.84 -2.83 6.58
CA GLY A 28 0.38 -2.85 6.54
C GLY A 28 -0.27 -1.50 6.20
N GLU A 29 0.44 -0.39 6.34
CA GLU A 29 -0.07 0.93 5.97
C GLU A 29 -0.16 1.12 4.46
N PHE A 30 -1.00 2.05 4.02
CA PHE A 30 -1.10 2.46 2.63
C PHE A 30 -0.25 3.68 2.35
N GLY A 31 0.55 3.58 1.29
CA GLY A 31 1.31 4.67 0.70
C GLY A 31 0.63 5.21 -0.56
N LEU A 32 0.72 6.51 -0.76
CA LEU A 32 0.27 7.20 -1.96
C LEU A 32 1.44 7.95 -2.59
N PHE A 33 1.59 7.84 -3.90
CA PHE A 33 2.51 8.66 -4.68
C PHE A 33 1.84 9.21 -5.93
N ARG A 34 2.37 10.34 -6.40
CA ARG A 34 1.93 10.97 -7.66
C ARG A 34 2.99 10.74 -8.73
N PHE A 35 2.56 10.38 -9.93
CA PHE A 35 3.43 10.24 -11.10
C PHE A 35 2.75 10.80 -12.36
N ARG A 36 3.51 10.92 -13.44
CA ARG A 36 2.97 11.34 -14.75
C ARG A 36 3.01 10.16 -15.72
N GLN A 37 1.89 9.95 -16.41
CA GLN A 37 1.75 8.98 -17.47
C GLN A 37 0.91 9.58 -18.59
N ASP A 38 1.35 9.47 -19.84
CA ASP A 38 0.66 10.05 -21.01
C ASP A 38 0.31 11.54 -20.84
N GLY A 39 1.25 12.29 -20.27
CA GLY A 39 1.10 13.73 -20.03
C GLY A 39 0.13 14.12 -18.89
N LYS A 40 -0.55 13.15 -18.24
CA LYS A 40 -1.52 13.37 -17.17
C LYS A 40 -0.95 13.01 -15.81
N ASN A 41 -1.49 13.62 -14.76
CA ASN A 41 -1.18 13.26 -13.38
C ASN A 41 -1.98 12.03 -12.97
N HIS A 42 -1.25 11.06 -12.42
CA HIS A 42 -1.80 9.84 -11.83
C HIS A 42 -1.40 9.76 -10.37
N TYR A 43 -2.20 9.04 -9.60
CA TYR A 43 -2.00 8.76 -8.18
C TYR A 43 -2.09 7.25 -7.98
N ALA A 44 -1.07 6.66 -7.43
CA ALA A 44 -1.05 5.23 -7.14
C ALA A 44 -1.07 5.00 -5.63
N LEU A 45 -1.95 4.11 -5.23
CA LEU A 45 -2.13 3.62 -3.87
C LEU A 45 -1.52 2.22 -3.79
N GLY A 46 -0.70 1.97 -2.79
CA GLY A 46 -0.14 0.64 -2.54
C GLY A 46 -0.02 0.37 -1.05
N GLN A 47 0.01 -0.91 -0.70
CA GLN A 47 0.23 -1.36 0.67
C GLN A 47 1.72 -1.62 0.90
N ILE A 48 2.26 -1.15 2.01
CA ILE A 48 3.61 -1.46 2.44
C ILE A 48 3.59 -2.87 3.01
N THR A 49 4.29 -3.79 2.36
CA THR A 49 4.25 -5.23 2.68
C THR A 49 5.42 -5.66 3.56
N GLU A 50 6.55 -5.01 3.42
CA GLU A 50 7.77 -5.35 4.14
C GLU A 50 8.62 -4.10 4.39
N VAL A 51 9.43 -4.12 5.46
CA VAL A 51 10.53 -3.18 5.69
C VAL A 51 11.76 -3.97 6.13
N LYS A 52 12.88 -3.76 5.44
CA LYS A 52 14.17 -4.41 5.67
C LYS A 52 15.18 -3.38 6.15
N LEU A 53 15.99 -3.75 7.12
CA LEU A 53 17.19 -3.01 7.48
C LEU A 53 18.35 -3.48 6.59
N ARG A 54 19.04 -2.54 5.99
CA ARG A 54 20.26 -2.78 5.22
C ARG A 54 21.38 -1.88 5.71
N ASN A 55 22.55 -2.46 5.87
CA ASN A 55 23.76 -1.73 6.23
C ASN A 55 24.94 -2.30 5.43
N VAL A 56 25.44 -1.50 4.50
CA VAL A 56 26.51 -1.91 3.58
C VAL A 56 27.77 -2.34 4.29
N TRP A 57 28.10 -1.71 5.43
CA TRP A 57 29.26 -2.09 6.24
C TRP A 57 29.09 -3.48 6.87
N HIS A 58 27.88 -3.85 7.26
CA HIS A 58 27.58 -5.16 7.81
C HIS A 58 27.50 -6.26 6.73
N GLU A 59 27.37 -5.89 5.46
CA GLU A 59 27.41 -6.82 4.33
C GLU A 59 28.84 -7.22 3.98
N ASP A 60 29.85 -6.38 4.26
CA ASP A 60 31.25 -6.67 4.03
C ASP A 60 31.74 -7.76 5.03
N PRO A 61 32.34 -8.88 4.53
CA PRO A 61 32.80 -9.98 5.39
C PRO A 61 33.85 -9.57 6.41
N THR A 62 34.73 -8.63 6.07
CA THR A 62 35.80 -8.14 6.96
C THR A 62 35.23 -7.33 8.11
N MET A 63 34.33 -6.41 7.79
CA MET A 63 33.64 -5.59 8.80
C MET A 63 32.76 -6.45 9.71
N ARG A 64 32.04 -7.42 9.14
CA ARG A 64 31.25 -8.38 9.92
C ARG A 64 32.11 -9.18 10.90
N SER A 65 33.32 -9.57 10.52
CA SER A 65 34.28 -10.25 11.40
C SER A 65 34.68 -9.36 12.59
N LEU A 66 35.00 -8.10 12.35
CA LEU A 66 35.36 -7.14 13.40
C LEU A 66 34.21 -6.91 14.39
N ILE A 67 32.97 -6.80 13.89
CA ILE A 67 31.77 -6.63 14.72
C ILE A 67 31.56 -7.84 15.61
N ARG A 68 31.71 -9.07 15.09
CA ARG A 68 31.60 -10.30 15.88
C ARG A 68 32.63 -10.36 17.01
N GLN A 69 33.85 -9.87 16.77
CA GLN A 69 34.92 -9.88 17.78
C GLN A 69 34.71 -8.81 18.86
N ARG A 70 34.23 -7.64 18.50
CA ARG A 70 34.08 -6.50 19.42
C ARG A 70 32.71 -6.44 20.11
N GLY A 71 31.69 -7.10 19.58
CA GLY A 71 30.32 -7.11 20.12
C GLY A 71 29.61 -5.75 20.11
N ARG A 72 30.19 -4.74 19.46
CA ARG A 72 29.65 -3.38 19.36
C ARG A 72 29.80 -2.88 17.93
N VAL A 73 28.82 -2.10 17.51
CA VAL A 73 28.85 -1.31 16.27
C VAL A 73 29.22 0.11 16.64
N ASP A 74 30.17 0.71 15.92
CA ASP A 74 30.49 2.12 16.12
C ASP A 74 29.32 2.99 15.64
N ALA A 75 29.11 4.14 16.30
CA ALA A 75 28.05 5.10 15.97
C ALA A 75 28.08 5.57 14.49
N VAL A 76 29.22 5.41 13.81
CA VAL A 76 29.36 5.70 12.37
C VAL A 76 28.66 4.63 11.55
N SER A 77 28.75 3.33 11.90
CA SER A 77 28.08 2.26 11.17
C SER A 77 26.56 2.26 11.38
N GLU A 78 26.07 2.67 12.56
CA GLU A 78 24.64 2.86 12.81
C GLU A 78 24.03 3.94 11.88
N ARG A 79 24.80 4.99 11.55
CA ARG A 79 24.37 6.04 10.61
C ARG A 79 24.27 5.58 9.17
N GLN A 80 24.82 4.42 8.85
CA GLN A 80 24.73 3.80 7.50
C GLN A 80 23.55 2.82 7.38
N ASP A 81 22.75 2.71 8.43
CA ASP A 81 21.52 1.95 8.40
C ASP A 81 20.53 2.59 7.43
N THR A 82 20.11 1.80 6.43
CA THR A 82 19.07 2.18 5.48
C THR A 82 17.87 1.26 5.67
N HIS A 83 16.70 1.86 5.74
CA HIS A 83 15.45 1.13 5.83
C HIS A 83 14.80 1.11 4.45
N GLN A 84 14.73 -0.08 3.86
CA GLN A 84 14.13 -0.32 2.55
C GLN A 84 12.83 -1.07 2.73
N GLY A 85 11.74 -0.48 2.25
CA GLY A 85 10.42 -1.11 2.23
C GLY A 85 10.09 -1.65 0.85
N GLU A 86 9.10 -2.52 0.82
CA GLU A 86 8.42 -2.97 -0.40
C GLU A 86 6.97 -2.51 -0.34
N MET A 87 6.46 -2.00 -1.46
CA MET A 87 5.09 -1.53 -1.58
C MET A 87 4.41 -2.17 -2.78
N ALA A 88 3.40 -3.00 -2.53
CA ALA A 88 2.56 -3.61 -3.56
C ALA A 88 1.51 -2.59 -4.02
N VAL A 89 1.48 -2.30 -5.33
CA VAL A 89 0.49 -1.36 -5.90
C VAL A 89 -0.88 -2.01 -5.92
N SER A 90 -1.86 -1.35 -5.30
CA SER A 90 -3.22 -1.86 -5.13
C SER A 90 -4.24 -1.17 -6.04
N ALA A 91 -4.09 0.13 -6.26
CA ALA A 91 -4.98 0.91 -7.11
C ALA A 91 -4.28 2.11 -7.74
N VAL A 92 -4.73 2.51 -8.91
CA VAL A 92 -4.21 3.69 -9.62
C VAL A 92 -5.39 4.54 -10.08
N PHE A 93 -5.24 5.84 -9.94
CA PHE A 93 -6.25 6.83 -10.30
C PHE A 93 -5.64 7.88 -11.26
N ALA A 94 -6.30 8.14 -12.36
CA ALA A 94 -6.03 9.28 -13.21
C ALA A 94 -6.85 10.48 -12.75
N ARG A 95 -6.22 11.65 -12.65
CA ARG A 95 -6.95 12.88 -12.34
C ARG A 95 -7.66 13.40 -13.60
N ASP A 96 -8.97 13.64 -13.49
CA ASP A 96 -9.82 14.20 -14.52
C ASP A 96 -10.58 15.40 -13.94
N GLY A 97 -10.05 16.59 -14.16
CA GLY A 97 -10.57 17.81 -13.51
C GLY A 97 -10.46 17.75 -11.99
N SER A 98 -11.60 17.78 -11.31
CA SER A 98 -11.72 17.60 -9.85
C SER A 98 -11.88 16.15 -9.40
N ASN A 99 -12.15 15.22 -10.34
CA ASN A 99 -12.44 13.83 -10.05
C ASN A 99 -11.23 12.92 -10.27
N TYR A 100 -11.33 11.71 -9.73
CA TYR A 100 -10.36 10.64 -9.89
C TYR A 100 -11.05 9.44 -10.52
N ARG A 101 -10.45 8.90 -11.59
CA ARG A 101 -10.98 7.71 -12.29
C ARG A 101 -9.98 6.56 -12.17
N PRO A 102 -10.44 5.31 -12.06
CA PRO A 102 -9.57 4.15 -12.10
C PRO A 102 -8.68 4.17 -13.33
N SER A 103 -7.43 3.77 -13.14
CA SER A 103 -6.39 3.71 -14.17
C SER A 103 -5.44 2.55 -13.88
N ILE A 104 -4.37 2.45 -14.64
CA ILE A 104 -3.32 1.44 -14.48
C ILE A 104 -1.96 2.11 -14.27
N LEU A 105 -1.06 1.41 -13.62
CA LEU A 105 0.37 1.78 -13.55
C LEU A 105 1.07 1.17 -14.78
N GLY A 106 1.08 1.89 -15.87
CA GLY A 106 1.70 1.45 -17.12
C GLY A 106 3.18 1.83 -17.25
N THR A 107 3.70 2.66 -16.32
CA THR A 107 5.10 3.07 -16.28
C THR A 107 5.58 3.09 -14.84
N VAL A 108 6.87 2.84 -14.62
CA VAL A 108 7.46 2.90 -13.29
C VAL A 108 7.73 4.37 -12.93
N PRO A 109 7.32 4.84 -11.73
CA PRO A 109 7.64 6.19 -11.28
C PRO A 109 9.15 6.39 -11.13
N ALA A 110 9.58 7.63 -11.27
CA ALA A 110 10.99 7.96 -11.12
C ALA A 110 11.46 7.71 -9.66
N THR A 111 12.70 7.24 -9.53
CA THR A 111 13.37 7.16 -8.22
C THR A 111 13.35 8.53 -7.55
N GLY A 112 13.12 8.56 -6.23
CA GLY A 112 12.97 9.79 -5.49
C GLY A 112 11.55 10.38 -5.50
N THR A 113 10.58 9.76 -6.19
CA THR A 113 9.17 10.17 -6.11
C THR A 113 8.66 10.04 -4.68
N PRO A 114 8.14 11.12 -4.06
CA PRO A 114 7.70 11.08 -2.67
C PRO A 114 6.50 10.15 -2.45
N ILE A 115 6.56 9.38 -1.35
CA ILE A 115 5.48 8.52 -0.89
C ILE A 115 4.96 9.05 0.45
N CYS A 116 3.65 9.28 0.53
CA CYS A 116 2.95 9.75 1.72
C CYS A 116 2.05 8.66 2.30
N LEU A 117 1.85 8.64 3.62
CA LEU A 117 0.82 7.78 4.23
C LEU A 117 -0.57 8.25 3.83
N VAL A 118 -1.48 7.30 3.73
CA VAL A 118 -2.88 7.52 3.39
C VAL A 118 -3.72 7.48 4.66
N ASP A 119 -4.58 8.45 4.82
CA ASP A 119 -5.64 8.49 5.84
C ASP A 119 -7.03 8.35 5.20
N ASP A 120 -8.07 8.32 6.04
CA ASP A 120 -9.46 8.25 5.57
C ASP A 120 -9.84 9.42 4.66
N ARG A 121 -9.27 10.62 4.87
CA ARG A 121 -9.56 11.82 4.06
C ARG A 121 -9.03 11.68 2.63
N VAL A 122 -7.83 11.13 2.51
CA VAL A 122 -7.22 10.86 1.20
C VAL A 122 -8.06 9.82 0.44
N LEU A 123 -8.47 8.73 1.11
CA LEU A 123 -9.35 7.72 0.50
C LEU A 123 -10.69 8.33 0.09
N ASP A 124 -11.35 9.08 0.96
CA ASP A 124 -12.63 9.74 0.67
C ASP A 124 -12.51 10.68 -0.53
N THR A 125 -11.35 11.33 -0.72
CA THR A 125 -11.08 12.18 -1.88
C THR A 125 -10.91 11.38 -3.17
N LEU A 126 -10.12 10.32 -3.14
CA LEU A 126 -9.87 9.47 -4.31
C LEU A 126 -11.13 8.71 -4.75
N LEU A 127 -11.95 8.31 -3.79
CA LEU A 127 -13.14 7.48 -3.98
C LEU A 127 -14.44 8.31 -4.03
N ALA A 128 -14.37 9.64 -3.97
CA ALA A 128 -15.54 10.51 -3.96
C ALA A 128 -16.58 10.21 -5.05
N PRO A 129 -16.19 9.92 -6.32
CA PRO A 129 -17.15 9.57 -7.37
C PRO A 129 -17.92 8.26 -7.15
N TYR A 130 -17.45 7.42 -6.22
CA TYR A 130 -17.99 6.08 -5.96
C TYR A 130 -18.65 5.96 -4.59
N ARG A 131 -18.77 7.06 -3.84
CA ARG A 131 -19.18 7.08 -2.43
C ARG A 131 -20.46 6.30 -2.16
N ASP A 132 -21.47 6.47 -3.01
CA ASP A 132 -22.79 5.82 -2.86
C ASP A 132 -22.77 4.32 -3.20
N GLN A 133 -21.64 3.80 -3.69
CA GLN A 133 -21.44 2.41 -4.08
C GLN A 133 -20.44 1.69 -3.17
N LEU A 134 -19.95 2.38 -2.13
CA LEU A 134 -18.92 1.85 -1.23
C LEU A 134 -19.53 1.48 0.12
N PHE A 135 -19.07 0.36 0.64
CA PHE A 135 -19.28 -0.05 2.02
C PHE A 135 -17.94 -0.24 2.72
N TYR A 136 -17.82 0.23 3.96
CA TYR A 136 -16.58 0.11 4.73
C TYR A 136 -16.68 -1.06 5.71
N LEU A 137 -15.97 -2.16 5.43
CA LEU A 137 -15.96 -3.37 6.27
C LEU A 137 -15.21 -3.22 7.60
N GLY A 138 -14.39 -2.20 7.73
CA GLY A 138 -13.50 -2.03 8.87
C GLY A 138 -12.17 -1.44 8.43
N ARG A 139 -11.08 -1.94 8.98
CA ARG A 139 -9.70 -1.53 8.62
C ARG A 139 -8.90 -2.73 8.17
N VAL A 140 -8.02 -2.56 7.22
CA VAL A 140 -7.03 -3.58 6.89
C VAL A 140 -6.11 -3.75 8.09
N TYR A 141 -5.83 -5.00 8.48
CA TYR A 141 -4.94 -5.26 9.61
C TYR A 141 -3.57 -4.59 9.40
N GLY A 142 -3.18 -3.81 10.39
CA GLY A 142 -1.95 -3.04 10.32
C GLY A 142 -2.08 -1.67 9.68
N SER A 143 -3.23 -1.29 9.09
CA SER A 143 -3.42 0.01 8.44
C SER A 143 -4.23 1.00 9.27
N THR A 144 -4.05 2.28 9.00
CA THR A 144 -4.83 3.37 9.58
C THR A 144 -6.16 3.56 8.86
N PRO A 145 -6.23 3.58 7.52
CA PRO A 145 -7.46 3.88 6.81
C PRO A 145 -8.45 2.71 6.79
N ARG A 146 -9.72 3.04 6.56
CA ARG A 146 -10.81 2.09 6.40
C ARG A 146 -10.64 1.29 5.10
N LEU A 147 -11.15 0.03 5.10
CA LEU A 147 -11.20 -0.82 3.92
C LEU A 147 -12.51 -0.59 3.16
N PRO A 148 -12.50 0.09 2.01
CA PRO A 148 -13.68 0.22 1.17
C PRO A 148 -13.88 -1.05 0.36
N LEU A 149 -15.13 -1.50 0.28
CA LEU A 149 -15.58 -2.51 -0.68
C LEU A 149 -16.54 -1.87 -1.68
N TRP A 150 -16.37 -2.20 -2.93
CA TRP A 150 -17.22 -1.71 -3.99
C TRP A 150 -18.25 -2.76 -4.38
N PHE A 151 -19.53 -2.49 -4.09
CA PHE A 151 -20.64 -3.41 -4.33
C PHE A 151 -21.32 -3.26 -5.69
N LYS A 152 -20.86 -2.38 -6.54
CA LYS A 152 -21.46 -2.15 -7.87
C LYS A 152 -21.56 -3.41 -8.74
N HIS A 153 -20.71 -4.39 -8.48
CA HIS A 153 -20.63 -5.61 -9.29
C HIS A 153 -21.73 -6.64 -8.99
N PHE A 154 -22.57 -6.42 -7.99
CA PHE A 154 -23.66 -7.31 -7.64
C PHE A 154 -24.97 -6.69 -8.12
N GLY A 155 -25.37 -6.94 -9.36
CA GLY A 155 -26.62 -6.41 -9.92
C GLY A 155 -26.81 -6.71 -11.39
N HIS A 156 -28.07 -6.69 -11.82
CA HIS A 156 -28.42 -6.74 -13.23
C HIS A 156 -28.27 -5.34 -13.84
N GLY A 157 -27.68 -5.24 -15.03
CA GLY A 157 -27.55 -3.99 -15.75
C GLY A 157 -26.17 -3.83 -16.40
N PRO A 158 -25.97 -2.72 -17.14
CA PRO A 158 -24.73 -2.48 -17.89
C PRO A 158 -23.48 -2.37 -17.01
N ASP A 159 -23.67 -2.16 -15.72
CA ASP A 159 -22.59 -2.03 -14.73
C ASP A 159 -22.49 -3.23 -13.77
N GLY A 160 -23.31 -4.26 -13.93
CA GLY A 160 -23.32 -5.46 -13.09
C GLY A 160 -22.33 -6.53 -13.55
N ALA A 161 -21.89 -7.40 -12.63
CA ALA A 161 -20.99 -8.52 -12.91
C ALA A 161 -21.64 -9.70 -13.67
N GLY A 162 -22.91 -9.58 -14.06
CA GLY A 162 -23.67 -10.65 -14.71
C GLY A 162 -24.36 -11.59 -13.71
N GLU A 163 -24.68 -12.82 -14.15
CA GLU A 163 -25.56 -13.74 -13.42
C GLU A 163 -24.88 -14.56 -12.31
N ALA A 164 -23.56 -14.45 -12.12
CA ALA A 164 -22.82 -15.27 -11.14
C ALA A 164 -22.63 -14.52 -9.82
N TYR A 165 -23.49 -14.78 -8.85
CA TYR A 165 -23.46 -14.17 -7.51
C TYR A 165 -22.89 -15.13 -6.46
N HIS A 166 -21.60 -15.43 -6.56
CA HIS A 166 -20.95 -16.31 -5.61
C HIS A 166 -19.87 -15.56 -4.83
N LEU A 167 -20.02 -15.49 -3.51
CA LEU A 167 -19.01 -14.99 -2.60
C LEU A 167 -18.48 -16.14 -1.74
N GLY A 168 -17.19 -16.47 -1.88
CA GLY A 168 -16.52 -17.48 -1.07
C GLY A 168 -15.71 -16.83 0.06
N ILE A 169 -15.97 -17.21 1.31
CA ILE A 169 -15.19 -16.77 2.48
C ILE A 169 -14.44 -17.95 3.05
N PHE A 170 -13.12 -17.94 2.89
CA PHE A 170 -12.22 -19.00 3.32
C PHE A 170 -11.34 -18.54 4.49
N GLY A 171 -11.02 -19.45 5.39
CA GLY A 171 -10.14 -19.16 6.53
C GLY A 171 -10.19 -20.25 7.61
N LYS A 172 -9.26 -20.20 8.54
CA LYS A 172 -9.20 -21.13 9.69
C LYS A 172 -10.42 -21.01 10.60
N THR A 173 -10.73 -22.04 11.36
CA THR A 173 -11.75 -21.98 12.44
C THR A 173 -11.40 -20.87 13.41
N GLY A 174 -12.40 -20.06 13.82
CA GLY A 174 -12.19 -18.91 14.71
C GLY A 174 -11.67 -17.63 14.05
N SER A 175 -11.42 -17.61 12.72
CA SER A 175 -10.89 -16.43 12.01
C SER A 175 -11.92 -15.33 11.71
N GLY A 176 -13.13 -15.42 12.25
CA GLY A 176 -14.17 -14.40 12.04
C GLY A 176 -14.95 -14.50 10.74
N LYS A 177 -14.85 -15.60 9.98
CA LYS A 177 -15.58 -15.81 8.71
C LYS A 177 -17.08 -15.51 8.79
N SER A 178 -17.74 -16.04 9.83
CA SER A 178 -19.19 -15.86 10.01
C SER A 178 -19.56 -14.41 10.32
N VAL A 179 -18.69 -13.68 11.02
CA VAL A 179 -18.87 -12.24 11.27
C VAL A 179 -18.75 -11.46 9.96
N LEU A 180 -17.72 -11.74 9.17
CA LEU A 180 -17.51 -11.12 7.87
C LEU A 180 -18.70 -11.40 6.94
N ALA A 181 -19.18 -12.64 6.88
CA ALA A 181 -20.36 -13.01 6.08
C ALA A 181 -21.59 -12.19 6.48
N LYS A 182 -21.85 -12.06 7.79
CA LYS A 182 -22.97 -11.25 8.30
C LYS A 182 -22.83 -9.77 7.96
N MET A 183 -21.62 -9.21 8.06
CA MET A 183 -21.33 -7.82 7.68
C MET A 183 -21.59 -7.58 6.19
N ILE A 184 -21.17 -8.50 5.35
CA ILE A 184 -21.42 -8.43 3.90
C ILE A 184 -22.92 -8.51 3.62
N LEU A 185 -23.64 -9.45 4.22
CA LEU A 185 -25.09 -9.55 4.06
C LEU A 185 -25.82 -8.28 4.52
N LEU A 186 -25.40 -7.69 5.64
CA LEU A 186 -25.94 -6.43 6.12
C LEU A 186 -25.70 -5.26 5.17
N ALA A 187 -24.57 -5.28 4.45
CA ALA A 187 -24.26 -4.26 3.47
C ALA A 187 -25.13 -4.32 2.20
N TYR A 188 -25.76 -5.49 1.95
CA TYR A 188 -26.70 -5.70 0.85
C TYR A 188 -28.15 -5.47 1.23
N ALA A 189 -28.47 -5.40 2.51
CA ALA A 189 -29.83 -5.17 3.01
C ALA A 189 -30.19 -3.69 3.00
#